data_1ff3754037c9372447992d1d309e7754
#
_entry.id   1ff3754037c9372447992d1d309e7754
#
_cell.length_a   1.000
_cell.length_b   1.000
_cell.length_c   1.000
_cell.angle_alpha   90.00
_cell.angle_beta   90.00
_cell.angle_gamma   90.00
#
_symmetry.space_group_name_H-M   'P 1'
#
loop_
_entity.id
_entity.type
_entity.pdbx_description
1 polymer ?
#
loop_
_entity_poly.entity_id
_entity_poly.type
_entity_poly.pdbx_seq_one_letter_code
_entity_poly.pdbx_strand_id
1 'polypeptide(L)'
;MFKTSCLAAAALTLVAATSVHAAPSDDARTHFQAIGSGDLSVVMRGYADQAQFNWVGGPLDGTYTSPDAIRGTWEKLIKSQGAMKVSVDKLEESANPKGSTVSANVQFEGKAPIKVRYVLTFREGKIVSETWQIDPKLSVAAY
;
A
#
# COMPACT_ATOMS: atom_id res chain seq x y z
N MET A 1 45.64 -8.91 55.47
CA MET A 1 44.20 -8.99 55.06
C MET A 1 44.03 -8.33 53.73
N PHE A 2 43.93 -9.10 52.67
CA PHE A 2 43.67 -8.58 51.32
C PHE A 2 42.20 -8.66 51.05
N LYS A 3 41.53 -7.51 50.82
CA LYS A 3 40.17 -7.45 50.32
C LYS A 3 40.22 -7.39 48.80
N THR A 4 39.90 -8.47 48.15
CA THR A 4 39.70 -8.50 46.71
C THR A 4 38.30 -8.00 46.41
N SER A 5 38.21 -6.79 45.85
CA SER A 5 36.98 -6.26 45.32
C SER A 5 36.79 -6.83 43.91
N CYS A 6 35.81 -7.73 43.75
CA CYS A 6 35.36 -8.14 42.43
C CYS A 6 34.46 -7.05 41.86
N LEU A 7 34.98 -6.32 40.88
CA LEU A 7 34.12 -5.49 40.01
C LEU A 7 33.40 -6.41 39.03
N ALA A 8 32.12 -6.61 39.25
CA ALA A 8 31.27 -7.22 38.26
C ALA A 8 30.92 -6.17 37.18
N ALA A 9 31.57 -6.27 36.03
CA ALA A 9 31.19 -5.48 34.86
C ALA A 9 29.89 -6.08 34.28
N ALA A 10 28.78 -5.42 34.53
CA ALA A 10 27.53 -5.76 33.86
C ALA A 10 27.63 -5.26 32.40
N ALA A 11 27.87 -6.18 31.47
CA ALA A 11 27.77 -5.88 30.06
C ALA A 11 26.29 -5.71 29.70
N LEU A 12 25.87 -4.47 29.51
CA LEU A 12 24.55 -4.17 28.97
C LEU A 12 24.57 -4.47 27.46
N THR A 13 24.09 -5.65 27.07
CA THR A 13 23.87 -5.98 25.68
C THR A 13 22.63 -5.20 25.20
N LEU A 14 22.87 -4.11 24.47
CA LEU A 14 21.83 -3.38 23.80
C LEU A 14 21.34 -4.26 22.64
N VAL A 15 20.23 -4.95 22.81
CA VAL A 15 19.54 -5.62 21.71
C VAL A 15 18.83 -4.52 20.92
N ALA A 16 19.43 -4.10 19.82
CA ALA A 16 18.76 -3.24 18.88
C ALA A 16 17.58 -4.03 18.28
N ALA A 17 16.37 -3.67 18.68
CA ALA A 17 15.17 -4.20 18.04
C ALA A 17 15.12 -3.65 16.60
N THR A 18 15.54 -4.46 15.62
CA THR A 18 15.30 -4.17 14.23
C THR A 18 13.81 -4.36 13.96
N SER A 19 13.07 -3.27 13.80
CA SER A 19 11.69 -3.35 13.33
C SER A 19 11.70 -3.88 11.90
N VAL A 20 11.20 -5.10 11.71
CA VAL A 20 11.03 -5.69 10.38
C VAL A 20 9.78 -5.06 9.78
N HIS A 21 9.96 -4.14 8.83
CA HIS A 21 8.86 -3.64 8.01
C HIS A 21 8.59 -4.62 6.87
N ALA A 22 7.31 -4.82 6.54
CA ALA A 22 6.93 -5.54 5.33
C ALA A 22 7.57 -4.86 4.11
N ALA A 23 7.93 -5.64 3.09
CA ALA A 23 8.44 -5.07 1.85
C ALA A 23 7.36 -4.20 1.19
N PRO A 24 7.71 -3.09 0.51
CA PRO A 24 6.73 -2.23 -0.16
C PRO A 24 5.84 -2.96 -1.15
N SER A 25 6.34 -3.95 -1.87
CA SER A 25 5.52 -4.80 -2.76
C SER A 25 4.49 -5.63 -1.99
N ASP A 26 4.80 -6.10 -0.78
CA ASP A 26 3.84 -6.81 0.07
C ASP A 26 2.75 -5.87 0.57
N ASP A 27 3.10 -4.66 0.99
CA ASP A 27 2.16 -3.62 1.38
C ASP A 27 1.23 -3.23 0.22
N ALA A 28 1.78 -3.11 -0.99
CA ALA A 28 0.99 -2.84 -2.19
C ALA A 28 0.00 -3.97 -2.47
N ARG A 29 0.42 -5.24 -2.40
CA ARG A 29 -0.48 -6.39 -2.60
C ARG A 29 -1.57 -6.44 -1.54
N THR A 30 -1.24 -6.18 -0.29
CA THR A 30 -2.22 -6.09 0.79
C THR A 30 -3.27 -5.02 0.50
N HIS A 31 -2.83 -3.85 0.02
CA HIS A 31 -3.71 -2.75 -0.37
C HIS A 31 -4.65 -3.16 -1.52
N PHE A 32 -4.12 -3.77 -2.58
CA PHE A 32 -4.92 -4.24 -3.72
C PHE A 32 -5.95 -5.29 -3.29
N GLN A 33 -5.56 -6.26 -2.47
CA GLN A 33 -6.47 -7.30 -1.97
C GLN A 33 -7.57 -6.72 -1.07
N ALA A 34 -7.23 -5.75 -0.23
CA ALA A 34 -8.20 -5.06 0.62
C ALA A 34 -9.24 -4.29 -0.21
N ILE A 35 -8.82 -3.64 -1.29
CA ILE A 35 -9.73 -2.99 -2.24
C ILE A 35 -10.67 -4.03 -2.85
N GLY A 36 -10.14 -5.14 -3.32
CA GLY A 36 -10.93 -6.21 -3.93
C GLY A 36 -11.95 -6.85 -2.97
N SER A 37 -11.56 -7.08 -1.73
CA SER A 37 -12.44 -7.65 -0.71
C SER A 37 -13.42 -6.64 -0.11
N GLY A 38 -13.26 -5.36 -0.38
CA GLY A 38 -14.08 -4.30 0.20
C GLY A 38 -13.75 -4.00 1.66
N ASP A 39 -12.57 -4.38 2.14
CA ASP A 39 -12.12 -4.11 3.50
C ASP A 39 -11.60 -2.67 3.63
N LEU A 40 -12.53 -1.76 3.76
CA LEU A 40 -12.24 -0.33 3.80
C LEU A 40 -11.33 0.07 4.97
N SER A 41 -11.43 -0.61 6.10
CA SER A 41 -10.57 -0.38 7.25
C SER A 41 -9.09 -0.66 6.92
N VAL A 42 -8.81 -1.76 6.25
CA VAL A 42 -7.46 -2.12 5.82
C VAL A 42 -6.97 -1.19 4.71
N VAL A 43 -7.82 -0.85 3.74
CA VAL A 43 -7.49 0.13 2.68
C VAL A 43 -7.05 1.45 3.30
N MET A 44 -7.84 2.00 4.19
CA MET A 44 -7.57 3.32 4.79
C MET A 44 -6.36 3.32 5.72
N ARG A 45 -6.06 2.21 6.36
CA ARG A 45 -4.91 2.06 7.25
C ARG A 45 -3.56 2.20 6.53
N GLY A 46 -3.54 1.97 5.22
CA GLY A 46 -2.33 2.07 4.40
C GLY A 46 -1.87 3.51 4.14
N TYR A 47 -2.74 4.50 4.32
CA TYR A 47 -2.44 5.90 3.98
C TYR A 47 -1.74 6.66 5.09
N ALA A 48 -0.81 7.53 4.69
CA ALA A 48 -0.35 8.62 5.54
C ALA A 48 -1.46 9.67 5.72
N ASP A 49 -1.34 10.51 6.77
CA ASP A 49 -2.35 11.54 7.06
C ASP A 49 -2.52 12.54 5.91
N GLN A 50 -1.46 12.79 5.15
CA GLN A 50 -1.46 13.69 3.99
C GLN A 50 -1.12 12.90 2.73
N ALA A 51 -2.05 12.10 2.27
CA ALA A 51 -1.92 11.37 1.02
C ALA A 51 -2.64 12.09 -0.12
N GLN A 52 -2.10 11.95 -1.33
CA GLN A 52 -2.73 12.39 -2.56
C GLN A 52 -3.12 11.18 -3.39
N PHE A 53 -4.39 11.10 -3.75
CA PHE A 53 -4.94 10.03 -4.57
C PHE A 53 -5.41 10.57 -5.91
N ASN A 54 -4.79 10.14 -7.00
CA ASN A 54 -5.13 10.51 -8.36
C ASN A 54 -5.86 9.36 -9.03
N TRP A 55 -7.13 9.57 -9.34
CA TRP A 55 -7.96 8.66 -10.11
C TRP A 55 -8.10 9.20 -11.52
N VAL A 56 -7.60 8.47 -12.50
CA VAL A 56 -7.55 8.88 -13.89
C VAL A 56 -8.48 8.01 -14.73
N GLY A 57 -9.57 8.58 -15.17
CA GLY A 57 -10.58 7.93 -16.01
C GLY A 57 -11.81 7.43 -15.27
N GLY A 58 -12.91 7.28 -16.00
CA GLY A 58 -14.17 6.77 -15.48
C GLY A 58 -14.94 7.77 -14.60
N PRO A 59 -16.04 7.30 -13.95
CA PRO A 59 -16.93 8.18 -13.19
C PRO A 59 -16.32 8.78 -11.93
N LEU A 60 -15.25 8.18 -11.38
CA LEU A 60 -14.58 8.64 -10.17
C LEU A 60 -13.34 9.49 -10.47
N ASP A 61 -13.11 9.86 -11.71
CA ASP A 61 -11.97 10.69 -12.11
C ASP A 61 -11.82 11.91 -11.21
N GLY A 62 -10.60 12.17 -10.76
CA GLY A 62 -10.31 13.31 -9.90
C GLY A 62 -9.07 13.11 -9.03
N THR A 63 -8.77 14.15 -8.26
CA THR A 63 -7.69 14.15 -7.26
C THR A 63 -8.30 14.33 -5.88
N TYR A 64 -7.97 13.42 -4.97
CA TYR A 64 -8.49 13.37 -3.62
C TYR A 64 -7.35 13.55 -2.62
N THR A 65 -7.46 14.52 -1.73
CA THR A 65 -6.35 14.94 -0.86
C THR A 65 -6.66 14.93 0.63
N SER A 66 -7.86 14.54 1.02
CA SER A 66 -8.22 14.36 2.43
C SER A 66 -8.59 12.92 2.73
N PRO A 67 -8.38 12.44 3.96
CA PRO A 67 -8.80 11.09 4.36
C PRO A 67 -10.28 10.81 4.05
N ASP A 68 -11.16 11.75 4.33
CA ASP A 68 -12.59 11.59 4.07
C ASP A 68 -12.92 11.50 2.58
N ALA A 69 -12.26 12.30 1.74
CA ALA A 69 -12.44 12.26 0.29
C ALA A 69 -11.92 10.94 -0.31
N ILE A 70 -10.78 10.45 0.16
CA ILE A 70 -10.22 9.16 -0.27
C ILE A 70 -11.14 8.01 0.15
N ARG A 71 -11.59 8.00 1.41
CA ARG A 71 -12.53 7.01 1.92
C ARG A 71 -13.82 6.99 1.11
N GLY A 72 -14.40 8.16 0.86
CA GLY A 72 -15.64 8.30 0.08
C GLY A 72 -15.51 7.76 -1.34
N THR A 73 -14.36 7.93 -1.96
CA THR A 73 -14.08 7.39 -3.30
C THR A 73 -14.06 5.86 -3.29
N TRP A 74 -13.38 5.25 -2.33
CA TRP A 74 -13.38 3.80 -2.17
C TRP A 74 -14.76 3.23 -1.84
N GLU A 75 -15.52 3.91 -1.00
CA GLU A 75 -16.90 3.51 -0.69
C GLU A 75 -17.77 3.45 -1.95
N LYS A 76 -17.64 4.44 -2.83
CA LYS A 76 -18.37 4.48 -4.10
C LYS A 76 -17.98 3.32 -5.01
N LEU A 77 -16.70 3.02 -5.14
CA LEU A 77 -16.22 1.88 -5.95
C LEU A 77 -16.76 0.56 -5.40
N ILE A 78 -16.59 0.33 -4.12
CA ILE A 78 -17.01 -0.91 -3.46
C ILE A 78 -18.52 -1.09 -3.57
N LYS A 79 -19.29 -0.02 -3.38
CA LYS A 79 -20.75 -0.06 -3.53
C LYS A 79 -21.16 -0.40 -4.95
N SER A 80 -20.47 0.12 -5.97
CA SER A 80 -20.81 -0.11 -7.36
C SER A 80 -20.41 -1.49 -7.87
N GLN A 81 -19.29 -2.04 -7.41
CA GLN A 81 -18.71 -3.28 -7.93
C GLN A 81 -18.96 -4.51 -7.06
N GLY A 82 -19.18 -4.32 -5.75
CA GLY A 82 -19.18 -5.42 -4.80
C GLY A 82 -17.78 -5.99 -4.60
N ALA A 83 -17.67 -7.26 -4.22
CA ALA A 83 -16.40 -7.95 -4.12
C ALA A 83 -15.76 -8.12 -5.50
N MET A 84 -14.47 -7.83 -5.60
CA MET A 84 -13.71 -7.91 -6.85
C MET A 84 -12.58 -8.93 -6.73
N LYS A 85 -12.39 -9.73 -7.77
CA LYS A 85 -11.21 -10.57 -7.92
C LYS A 85 -10.04 -9.70 -8.35
N VAL A 86 -8.89 -9.85 -7.71
CA VAL A 86 -7.69 -9.06 -7.98
C VAL A 86 -6.64 -9.91 -8.70
N SER A 87 -6.13 -9.43 -9.81
CA SER A 87 -5.00 -10.01 -10.52
C SER A 87 -3.92 -8.95 -10.66
N VAL A 88 -2.67 -9.29 -10.30
CA VAL A 88 -1.53 -8.36 -10.32
C VAL A 88 -0.48 -8.89 -11.29
N ASP A 89 -0.02 -8.04 -12.18
CA ASP A 89 1.00 -8.34 -13.17
C ASP A 89 2.03 -7.21 -13.26
N LYS A 90 3.25 -7.54 -13.66
CA LYS A 90 4.35 -6.57 -13.86
C LYS A 90 4.58 -5.66 -12.65
N LEU A 91 4.55 -6.24 -11.45
CA LEU A 91 4.84 -5.50 -10.23
C LEU A 91 6.33 -5.21 -10.15
N GLU A 92 6.68 -3.94 -9.99
CA GLU A 92 8.04 -3.45 -9.84
C GLU A 92 8.16 -2.59 -8.59
N GLU A 93 9.23 -2.80 -7.84
CA GLU A 93 9.54 -2.06 -6.62
C GLU A 93 10.87 -1.34 -6.77
N SER A 94 10.93 -0.09 -6.33
CA SER A 94 12.15 0.67 -6.20
C SER A 94 12.18 1.35 -4.83
N ALA A 95 13.30 1.25 -4.12
CA ALA A 95 13.39 1.73 -2.75
C ALA A 95 14.75 2.37 -2.45
N ASN A 96 14.73 3.36 -1.55
CA ASN A 96 15.89 3.94 -0.92
C ASN A 96 15.53 4.33 0.53
N PRO A 97 16.48 4.87 1.35
CA PRO A 97 16.16 5.20 2.74
C PRO A 97 15.05 6.25 2.94
N LYS A 98 14.68 7.00 1.93
CA LYS A 98 13.63 8.04 1.99
C LYS A 98 12.24 7.53 1.65
N GLY A 99 12.13 6.40 1.00
CA GLY A 99 10.85 5.82 0.62
C GLY A 99 10.96 4.83 -0.51
N SER A 100 9.81 4.45 -1.02
CA SER A 100 9.72 3.45 -2.09
C SER A 100 8.59 3.77 -3.06
N THR A 101 8.71 3.24 -4.26
CA THR A 101 7.64 3.25 -5.25
C THR A 101 7.34 1.82 -5.68
N VAL A 102 6.07 1.52 -5.87
CA VAL A 102 5.59 0.26 -6.44
C VAL A 102 4.70 0.59 -7.61
N SER A 103 4.96 -0.02 -8.75
CA SER A 103 4.09 0.07 -9.91
C SER A 103 3.65 -1.32 -10.35
N ALA A 104 2.44 -1.44 -10.86
CA ALA A 104 1.88 -2.70 -11.32
C ALA A 104 0.76 -2.48 -12.33
N ASN A 105 0.49 -3.50 -13.12
CA ASN A 105 -0.76 -3.62 -13.85
C ASN A 105 -1.70 -4.47 -12.99
N VAL A 106 -2.84 -3.92 -12.61
CA VAL A 106 -3.79 -4.60 -11.71
C VAL A 106 -5.15 -4.67 -12.39
N GLN A 107 -5.78 -5.83 -12.34
CA GLN A 107 -7.15 -6.01 -12.77
C GLN A 107 -8.03 -6.26 -11.56
N PHE A 108 -9.06 -5.46 -11.43
CA PHE A 108 -10.14 -5.63 -10.45
C PHE A 108 -11.39 -6.07 -11.20
N GLU A 109 -11.88 -7.27 -10.90
CA GLU A 109 -13.03 -7.85 -11.58
C GLU A 109 -14.18 -8.07 -10.61
N GLY A 110 -15.14 -7.16 -10.65
CA GLY A 110 -16.42 -7.25 -9.95
C GLY A 110 -17.54 -7.48 -10.95
N LYS A 111 -18.43 -6.50 -11.10
CA LYS A 111 -19.48 -6.52 -12.15
C LYS A 111 -18.88 -6.42 -13.54
N ALA A 112 -17.76 -5.73 -13.68
CA ALA A 112 -16.99 -5.59 -14.91
C ALA A 112 -15.50 -5.58 -14.57
N PRO A 113 -14.62 -6.01 -15.49
CA PRO A 113 -13.19 -5.91 -15.27
C PRO A 113 -12.72 -4.46 -15.40
N ILE A 114 -11.89 -4.02 -14.46
CA ILE A 114 -11.24 -2.71 -14.47
C ILE A 114 -9.74 -2.94 -14.50
N LYS A 115 -9.09 -2.59 -15.60
CA LYS A 115 -7.63 -2.68 -15.74
C LYS A 115 -7.01 -1.35 -15.37
N VAL A 116 -6.05 -1.39 -14.45
CA VAL A 116 -5.48 -0.21 -13.82
C VAL A 116 -3.96 -0.24 -13.90
N ARG A 117 -3.38 0.83 -14.42
CA ARG A 117 -1.97 1.12 -14.18
C ARG A 117 -1.87 1.75 -12.80
N TYR A 118 -1.29 1.00 -11.87
CA TYR A 118 -1.22 1.38 -10.47
C TYR A 118 0.18 1.86 -10.10
N VAL A 119 0.28 3.01 -9.43
CA VAL A 119 1.54 3.52 -8.89
C VAL A 119 1.32 3.98 -7.45
N LEU A 120 2.12 3.45 -6.54
CA LEU A 120 2.11 3.81 -5.13
C LEU A 120 3.47 4.39 -4.74
N THR A 121 3.46 5.49 -4.01
CA THR A 121 4.65 6.02 -3.33
C THR A 121 4.45 5.89 -1.83
N PHE A 122 5.42 5.23 -1.18
CA PHE A 122 5.44 5.03 0.27
C PHE A 122 6.53 5.89 0.90
N ARG A 123 6.22 6.45 2.06
CA ARG A 123 7.20 7.05 2.98
C ARG A 123 6.89 6.54 4.36
N GLU A 124 7.92 6.10 5.09
CA GLU A 124 7.75 5.54 6.44
C GLU A 124 6.68 4.44 6.51
N GLY A 125 6.61 3.59 5.47
CA GLY A 125 5.66 2.49 5.38
C GLY A 125 4.21 2.88 5.10
N LYS A 126 3.94 4.15 4.76
CA LYS A 126 2.59 4.66 4.47
C LYS A 126 2.51 5.24 3.07
N ILE A 127 1.34 5.12 2.45
CA ILE A 127 1.06 5.67 1.13
C ILE A 127 0.95 7.19 1.23
N VAL A 128 1.82 7.91 0.52
CA VAL A 128 1.78 9.37 0.40
C VAL A 128 1.25 9.83 -0.96
N SER A 129 1.35 8.98 -1.97
CA SER A 129 0.83 9.25 -3.31
C SER A 129 0.36 7.96 -3.94
N GLU A 130 -0.78 8.03 -4.61
CA GLU A 130 -1.41 6.90 -5.28
C GLU A 130 -1.95 7.36 -6.62
N THR A 131 -1.66 6.59 -7.67
CA THR A 131 -2.24 6.79 -8.98
C THR A 131 -2.97 5.52 -9.40
N TRP A 132 -4.25 5.68 -9.68
CA TRP A 132 -5.14 4.69 -10.27
C TRP A 132 -5.50 5.19 -11.67
N GLN A 133 -4.84 4.67 -12.68
CA GLN A 133 -5.14 5.03 -14.07
C GLN A 133 -5.84 3.87 -14.76
N ILE A 134 -7.06 4.11 -15.20
CA ILE A 134 -7.81 3.12 -15.98
C ILE A 134 -7.21 3.07 -17.39
N ASP A 135 -6.77 1.88 -17.80
CA ASP A 135 -6.27 1.63 -19.14
C ASP A 135 -6.74 0.25 -19.63
N PRO A 136 -7.82 0.22 -20.45
CA PRO A 136 -8.38 -1.04 -20.96
C PRO A 136 -7.42 -1.85 -21.85
N LYS A 137 -6.34 -1.23 -22.33
CA LYS A 137 -5.36 -1.86 -23.22
C LYS A 137 -4.25 -2.59 -22.46
N LEU A 138 -4.21 -2.46 -21.12
CA LEU A 138 -3.20 -3.15 -20.33
C LEU A 138 -3.32 -4.65 -20.45
N SER A 139 -2.16 -5.31 -20.54
CA SER A 139 -2.08 -6.75 -20.43
C SER A 139 -1.94 -7.12 -18.96
N VAL A 140 -2.89 -7.90 -18.46
CA VAL A 140 -2.86 -8.47 -17.11
C VAL A 140 -3.05 -9.97 -17.26
N ALA A 141 -2.00 -10.73 -16.91
CA ALA A 141 -2.08 -12.19 -16.99
C ALA A 141 -3.09 -12.69 -15.97
N ALA A 142 -4.07 -13.47 -16.44
CA ALA A 142 -5.02 -14.18 -15.58
C ALA A 142 -4.38 -15.49 -15.11
N TYR A 143 -4.29 -15.71 -13.79
CA TYR A 143 -3.87 -16.96 -13.17
C TYR A 143 -5.01 -17.56 -12.39
#